data_603ca9420cb5e9fb9f3da8b9217c51e7
#
_entry.id   603ca9420cb5e9fb9f3da8b9217c51e7
#
_cell.length_a   1.000
_cell.length_b   1.000
_cell.length_c   1.000
_cell.angle_alpha   90.00
_cell.angle_beta   90.00
_cell.angle_gamma   90.00
#
_symmetry.space_group_name_H-M   'P 1'
#
loop_
_entity.id
_entity.type
_entity.pdbx_description
1 polymer ?
#
loop_
_entity_poly.entity_id
_entity_poly.type
_entity_poly.pdbx_seq_one_letter_code
_entity_poly.pdbx_strand_id
1 'polypeptide(L)'
;MASIVPVAKALYLCDYHVGYASGKIDLYGVFKAIQPSRYPHRKGPFVCFAQMSGGLGAVACHLDIRRASDLQLIDWSGTRMLRFPDRDTLLQVAWTFPGCDFQEPGLYLVELYCDNTWVTDTTLQLREVET
;
A
#
# COMPACT_ATOMS: atom_id res chain seq x y z
N MET A 1 22.75 -15.00 6.35
CA MET A 1 21.73 -15.03 7.42
C MET A 1 20.35 -15.06 6.79
N ALA A 2 19.51 -15.96 7.24
CA ALA A 2 18.14 -16.07 6.72
C ALA A 2 17.30 -14.85 7.12
N SER A 3 16.53 -14.34 6.17
CA SER A 3 15.52 -13.32 6.47
C SER A 3 14.22 -13.98 6.93
N ILE A 4 13.44 -13.25 7.69
CA ILE A 4 12.09 -13.69 8.11
C ILE A 4 11.12 -12.63 7.63
N VAL A 5 10.08 -13.08 6.93
CA VAL A 5 9.02 -12.21 6.42
C VAL A 5 8.20 -11.67 7.61
N PRO A 6 7.94 -10.35 7.66
CA PRO A 6 7.18 -9.76 8.75
C PRO A 6 5.69 -10.07 8.65
N VAL A 7 4.96 -9.77 9.71
CA VAL A 7 3.50 -9.70 9.69
C VAL A 7 3.08 -8.23 9.62
N ALA A 8 1.97 -7.96 8.96
CA ALA A 8 1.42 -6.62 8.89
C ALA A 8 0.54 -6.34 10.10
N LYS A 9 0.67 -5.12 10.64
CA LYS A 9 -0.18 -4.61 11.71
C LYS A 9 -1.17 -3.58 11.19
N ALA A 10 -0.85 -2.91 10.09
CA ALA A 10 -1.73 -1.93 9.46
C ALA A 10 -1.35 -1.76 7.99
N LEU A 11 -2.33 -1.44 7.16
CA LEU A 11 -2.15 -1.05 5.77
C LEU A 11 -3.26 -0.07 5.42
N TYR A 12 -2.89 1.20 5.16
CA TYR A 12 -3.85 2.28 4.89
C TYR A 12 -3.46 3.05 3.64
N LEU A 13 -4.47 3.48 2.90
CA LEU A 13 -4.31 4.47 1.84
C LEU A 13 -4.67 5.84 2.38
N CYS A 14 -3.87 6.85 2.05
CA CYS A 14 -4.10 8.22 2.46
C CYS A 14 -3.58 9.20 1.43
N ASP A 15 -3.99 10.46 1.54
CA ASP A 15 -3.55 11.49 0.61
C ASP A 15 -2.09 11.84 0.82
N TYR A 16 -1.67 12.01 2.06
CA TYR A 16 -0.27 12.25 2.40
C TYR A 16 0.00 11.93 3.87
N HIS A 17 1.27 11.90 4.24
CA HIS A 17 1.69 11.63 5.61
C HIS A 17 2.72 12.64 6.06
N VAL A 18 2.85 12.81 7.38
CA VAL A 18 3.89 13.62 8.01
C VAL A 18 4.57 12.79 9.07
N GLY A 19 5.90 12.65 8.94
CA GLY A 19 6.72 11.98 9.95
C GLY A 19 7.37 12.98 10.87
N TYR A 20 7.52 12.60 12.14
CA TYR A 20 8.15 13.41 13.18
C TYR A 20 9.43 12.74 13.68
N ALA A 21 10.35 13.55 14.20
CA ALA A 21 11.61 13.03 14.76
C ALA A 21 11.37 12.05 15.92
N SER A 22 10.23 12.17 16.61
CA SER A 22 9.82 11.24 17.68
C SER A 22 9.43 9.85 17.21
N GLY A 23 9.31 9.64 15.90
CA GLY A 23 8.80 8.40 15.32
C GLY A 23 7.29 8.41 15.10
N LYS A 24 6.58 9.44 15.54
CA LYS A 24 5.16 9.60 15.26
C LYS A 24 4.93 9.88 13.78
N ILE A 25 3.79 9.42 13.27
CA ILE A 25 3.37 9.68 11.89
C ILE A 25 1.91 10.10 11.91
N ASP A 26 1.59 11.20 11.22
CA ASP A 26 0.22 11.59 10.95
C ASP A 26 -0.15 11.16 9.54
N LEU A 27 -1.31 10.53 9.39
CA LEU A 27 -1.88 10.19 8.11
C LEU A 27 -3.05 11.14 7.82
N TYR A 28 -3.02 11.78 6.65
CA TYR A 28 -4.04 12.75 6.25
C TYR A 28 -4.85 12.21 5.10
N GLY A 29 -6.19 12.28 5.24
CA GLY A 29 -7.08 11.84 4.19
C GLY A 29 -7.05 10.34 3.95
N VAL A 30 -7.18 9.53 5.00
CA VAL A 30 -7.30 8.07 4.86
C VAL A 30 -8.57 7.78 4.07
N PHE A 31 -8.44 6.97 3.00
CA PHE A 31 -9.56 6.69 2.12
C PHE A 31 -9.65 5.21 1.78
N LYS A 32 -10.86 4.76 1.49
CA LYS A 32 -11.17 3.38 1.03
C LYS A 32 -11.94 3.38 -0.28
N ALA A 33 -12.34 4.55 -0.75
CA ALA A 33 -13.12 4.69 -1.96
C ALA A 33 -12.75 5.98 -2.68
N ILE A 34 -12.90 5.95 -4.00
CA ILE A 34 -12.73 7.12 -4.87
C ILE A 34 -14.01 7.27 -5.66
N GLN A 35 -14.53 8.52 -5.73
CA GLN A 35 -15.72 8.87 -6.50
C GLN A 35 -15.30 9.72 -7.70
N PRO A 36 -14.95 9.11 -8.85
CA PRO A 36 -14.58 9.89 -10.01
C PRO A 36 -15.80 10.46 -10.73
N SER A 37 -15.59 11.52 -11.49
CA SER A 37 -16.62 12.10 -12.33
C SER A 37 -16.80 11.36 -13.65
N ARG A 38 -15.77 10.61 -14.07
CA ARG A 38 -15.78 9.81 -15.31
C ARG A 38 -14.66 8.78 -15.27
N TYR A 39 -14.73 7.80 -16.19
CA TYR A 39 -13.66 6.84 -16.43
C TYR A 39 -13.15 6.97 -17.88
N PRO A 40 -11.88 6.66 -18.15
CA PRO A 40 -10.84 6.31 -17.19
C PRO A 40 -10.52 7.48 -16.25
N HIS A 41 -10.17 7.15 -15.01
CA HIS A 41 -9.85 8.13 -13.98
C HIS A 41 -8.39 7.99 -13.55
N ARG A 42 -7.67 9.10 -13.54
CA ARG A 42 -6.33 9.13 -12.97
C ARG A 42 -6.40 9.72 -11.56
N LYS A 43 -6.13 8.88 -10.57
CA LYS A 43 -5.91 9.33 -9.19
C LYS A 43 -4.52 9.98 -9.13
N GLY A 44 -4.45 11.22 -8.66
CA GLY A 44 -3.18 11.91 -8.42
C GLY A 44 -2.39 11.29 -7.26
N PRO A 45 -1.31 11.93 -6.81
CA PRO A 45 -0.41 11.33 -5.81
C PRO A 45 -1.15 10.89 -4.55
N PHE A 46 -0.78 9.72 -4.04
CA PHE A 46 -1.30 9.20 -2.77
C PHE A 46 -0.24 8.31 -2.12
N VAL A 47 -0.49 7.97 -0.86
CA VAL A 47 0.42 7.20 -0.03
C VAL A 47 -0.26 5.92 0.42
N CYS A 48 0.49 4.82 0.40
CA CYS A 48 0.13 3.60 1.10
C CYS A 48 1.05 3.44 2.30
N PHE A 49 0.48 3.42 3.50
CA PHE A 49 1.19 3.33 4.76
C PHE A 49 1.05 1.95 5.34
N ALA A 50 2.17 1.34 5.76
CA ALA A 50 2.18 0.03 6.38
C ALA A 50 2.93 0.04 7.70
N GLN A 51 2.43 -0.73 8.65
CA GLN A 51 3.15 -1.09 9.88
C GLN A 51 3.39 -2.60 9.87
N MET A 52 4.61 -3.00 10.17
CA MET A 52 5.03 -4.39 10.14
C MET A 52 5.93 -4.71 11.32
N SER A 53 5.83 -5.91 11.83
CA SER A 53 6.71 -6.42 12.88
C SER A 53 6.94 -7.93 12.73
N GLY A 54 7.84 -8.48 13.54
CA GLY A 54 8.13 -9.91 13.50
C GLY A 54 9.03 -10.33 12.35
N GLY A 55 9.54 -9.39 11.57
CA GLY A 55 10.52 -9.67 10.53
C GLY A 55 11.94 -9.75 11.09
N LEU A 56 12.87 -10.23 10.26
CA LEU A 56 14.29 -10.28 10.59
C LEU A 56 15.12 -10.16 9.32
N GLY A 57 16.20 -9.37 9.40
CA GLY A 57 17.13 -9.19 8.29
C GLY A 57 16.62 -8.25 7.21
N ALA A 58 17.21 -8.32 6.04
CA ALA A 58 16.84 -7.50 4.89
C ALA A 58 15.75 -8.22 4.09
N VAL A 59 14.63 -7.55 3.89
CA VAL A 59 13.46 -8.10 3.23
C VAL A 59 13.07 -7.18 2.07
N ALA A 60 12.87 -7.75 0.88
CA ALA A 60 12.50 -7.00 -0.31
C ALA A 60 10.97 -6.86 -0.36
N CYS A 61 10.46 -5.65 -0.17
CA CYS A 61 9.01 -5.42 -0.08
C CYS A 61 8.51 -4.57 -1.24
N HIS A 62 7.29 -4.84 -1.69
CA HIS A 62 6.61 -4.04 -2.70
C HIS A 62 5.10 -4.10 -2.52
N LEU A 63 4.42 -3.17 -3.17
CA LEU A 63 2.97 -3.13 -3.25
C LEU A 63 2.52 -3.35 -4.68
N ASP A 64 1.49 -4.18 -4.86
CA ASP A 64 0.78 -4.34 -6.13
C ASP A 64 -0.63 -3.79 -5.99
N ILE A 65 -1.09 -3.09 -7.02
CA ILE A 65 -2.49 -2.68 -7.14
C ILE A 65 -3.11 -3.54 -8.24
N ARG A 66 -4.12 -4.34 -7.89
CA ARG A 66 -4.78 -5.26 -8.81
C ARG A 66 -6.27 -5.02 -8.87
N ARG A 67 -6.84 -5.23 -10.05
CA ARG A 67 -8.30 -5.30 -10.19
C ARG A 67 -8.79 -6.61 -9.58
N ALA A 68 -9.78 -6.53 -8.67
CA ALA A 68 -10.23 -7.72 -7.95
C ALA A 68 -10.93 -8.74 -8.86
N SER A 69 -11.61 -8.27 -9.92
CA SER A 69 -12.40 -9.16 -10.78
C SER A 69 -11.58 -10.17 -11.57
N ASP A 70 -10.37 -9.81 -11.99
CA ASP A 70 -9.51 -10.65 -12.83
C ASP A 70 -8.07 -10.73 -12.35
N LEU A 71 -7.74 -10.05 -11.24
CA LEU A 71 -6.41 -9.96 -10.64
C LEU A 71 -5.36 -9.33 -11.56
N GLN A 72 -5.80 -8.57 -12.56
CA GLN A 72 -4.90 -7.85 -13.45
C GLN A 72 -4.11 -6.81 -12.66
N LEU A 73 -2.79 -6.81 -12.85
CA LEU A 73 -1.93 -5.79 -12.25
C LEU A 73 -2.19 -4.44 -12.92
N ILE A 74 -2.55 -3.43 -12.11
CA ILE A 74 -2.83 -2.08 -12.58
C ILE A 74 -1.60 -1.19 -12.38
N ASP A 75 -0.93 -1.34 -11.25
CA ASP A 75 0.27 -0.57 -10.91
C ASP A 75 1.03 -1.29 -9.80
N TRP A 76 2.28 -0.90 -9.59
CA TRP A 76 3.08 -1.41 -8.48
C TRP A 76 4.09 -0.35 -8.02
N SER A 77 4.55 -0.50 -6.79
CA SER A 77 5.39 0.50 -6.12
C SER A 77 6.87 0.44 -6.49
N GLY A 78 7.31 -0.62 -7.16
CA GLY A 78 8.72 -0.98 -7.19
C GLY A 78 9.15 -1.63 -5.88
N THR A 79 10.31 -2.26 -5.89
CA THR A 79 10.86 -2.97 -4.73
C THR A 79 11.62 -2.02 -3.82
N ARG A 80 11.45 -2.20 -2.51
CA ARG A 80 12.15 -1.45 -1.47
C ARG A 80 12.72 -2.43 -0.45
N MET A 81 14.01 -2.33 -0.18
CA MET A 81 14.64 -3.16 0.84
C MET A 81 14.34 -2.57 2.22
N LEU A 82 13.77 -3.39 3.09
CA LEU A 82 13.50 -3.03 4.48
C LEU A 82 14.38 -3.89 5.39
N ARG A 83 14.91 -3.28 6.44
CA ARG A 83 15.78 -3.99 7.38
C ARG A 83 15.12 -4.07 8.74
N PHE A 84 14.96 -5.31 9.20
CA PHE A 84 14.47 -5.62 10.53
C PHE A 84 15.66 -6.05 11.39
N PRO A 85 16.13 -5.19 12.32
CA PRO A 85 17.29 -5.53 13.15
C PRO A 85 17.01 -6.68 14.12
N ASP A 86 15.74 -6.81 14.53
CA ASP A 86 15.28 -7.88 15.42
C ASP A 86 13.78 -8.13 15.23
N ARG A 87 13.25 -9.18 15.87
CA ARG A 87 11.87 -9.60 15.72
C ARG A 87 10.86 -8.67 16.42
N ASP A 88 11.33 -7.81 17.31
CA ASP A 88 10.47 -6.92 18.10
C ASP A 88 10.31 -5.53 17.46
N THR A 89 11.14 -5.20 16.48
CA THR A 89 11.09 -3.90 15.83
C THR A 89 9.82 -3.74 15.02
N LEU A 90 9.10 -2.66 15.28
CA LEU A 90 7.96 -2.23 14.47
C LEU A 90 8.47 -1.24 13.42
N LEU A 91 8.35 -1.60 12.15
CA LEU A 91 8.66 -0.68 11.04
C LEU A 91 7.39 -0.03 10.54
N GLN A 92 7.51 1.27 10.30
CA GLN A 92 6.47 2.09 9.66
C GLN A 92 7.02 2.58 8.33
N VAL A 93 6.34 2.26 7.26
CA VAL A 93 6.82 2.52 5.90
C VAL A 93 5.71 3.16 5.09
N ALA A 94 6.07 4.25 4.38
CA ALA A 94 5.15 4.90 3.47
C ALA A 94 5.69 4.77 2.04
N TRP A 95 4.84 4.24 1.14
CA TRP A 95 5.10 4.23 -0.30
C TRP A 95 4.28 5.33 -0.94
N THR A 96 4.92 6.16 -1.74
CA THR A 96 4.22 7.20 -2.49
C THR A 96 4.02 6.74 -3.93
N PHE A 97 2.75 6.70 -4.35
CA PHE A 97 2.40 6.49 -5.75
C PHE A 97 2.24 7.86 -6.39
N PRO A 98 2.96 8.16 -7.48
CA PRO A 98 2.83 9.46 -8.14
C PRO A 98 1.47 9.65 -8.82
N GLY A 99 0.82 8.55 -9.14
CA GLY A 99 -0.52 8.51 -9.69
C GLY A 99 -0.87 7.10 -10.11
N CYS A 100 -2.14 6.84 -10.33
CA CYS A 100 -2.62 5.54 -10.77
C CYS A 100 -3.85 5.71 -11.67
N ASP A 101 -3.83 5.00 -12.81
CA ASP A 101 -4.91 5.06 -13.78
C ASP A 101 -5.89 3.91 -13.55
N PHE A 102 -7.15 4.25 -13.29
CA PHE A 102 -8.23 3.31 -13.11
C PHE A 102 -9.16 3.38 -14.32
N GLN A 103 -9.27 2.27 -15.06
CA GLN A 103 -10.01 2.24 -16.32
C GLN A 103 -11.51 2.12 -16.12
N GLU A 104 -11.94 1.51 -15.03
CA GLU A 104 -13.35 1.19 -14.79
C GLU A 104 -13.67 1.18 -13.30
N PRO A 105 -14.96 1.35 -12.93
CA PRO A 105 -15.39 1.18 -11.55
C PRO A 105 -15.23 -0.27 -11.11
N GLY A 106 -15.22 -0.47 -9.80
CA GLY A 106 -15.14 -1.79 -9.19
C GLY A 106 -14.21 -1.82 -8.00
N LEU A 107 -13.95 -3.02 -7.52
CA LEU A 107 -13.07 -3.25 -6.38
C LEU A 107 -11.64 -3.52 -6.86
N TYR A 108 -10.71 -2.90 -6.18
CA TYR A 108 -9.26 -3.08 -6.40
C TYR A 108 -8.63 -3.54 -5.10
N LEU A 109 -7.55 -4.31 -5.22
CA LEU A 109 -6.77 -4.79 -4.09
C LEU A 109 -5.41 -4.08 -4.09
N VAL A 110 -4.99 -3.60 -2.93
CA VAL A 110 -3.64 -3.12 -2.71
C VAL A 110 -2.97 -4.17 -1.83
N GLU A 111 -2.00 -4.90 -2.41
CA GLU A 111 -1.39 -6.06 -1.80
C GLU A 111 0.05 -5.78 -1.42
N LEU A 112 0.42 -6.13 -0.19
CA LEU A 112 1.80 -6.03 0.29
C LEU A 112 2.48 -7.37 0.22
N TYR A 113 3.63 -7.40 -0.47
CA TYR A 113 4.50 -8.58 -0.59
C TYR A 113 5.84 -8.29 0.07
N CYS A 114 6.37 -9.28 0.76
CA CYS A 114 7.73 -9.25 1.29
C CYS A 114 8.43 -10.54 0.89
N ASP A 115 9.59 -10.43 0.23
CA ASP A 115 10.31 -11.55 -0.37
C ASP A 115 9.39 -12.41 -1.27
N ASN A 116 8.57 -11.74 -2.08
CA ASN A 116 7.57 -12.35 -2.97
C ASN A 116 6.50 -13.18 -2.25
N THR A 117 6.38 -13.02 -0.94
CA THR A 117 5.34 -13.65 -0.14
C THR A 117 4.26 -12.62 0.17
N TRP A 118 3.00 -12.96 -0.11
CA TRP A 118 1.87 -12.12 0.27
C TRP A 118 1.82 -11.97 1.80
N VAL A 119 1.73 -10.73 2.27
CA VAL A 119 1.68 -10.42 3.72
C VAL A 119 0.29 -9.96 4.12
N THR A 120 -0.27 -9.03 3.38
CA THR A 120 -1.62 -8.51 3.63
C THR A 120 -2.13 -7.76 2.41
N ASP A 121 -3.40 -7.39 2.46
CA ASP A 121 -3.98 -6.48 1.48
C ASP A 121 -5.00 -5.54 2.13
N THR A 122 -5.37 -4.52 1.38
CA THR A 122 -6.52 -3.68 1.68
C THR A 122 -7.29 -3.44 0.39
N THR A 123 -8.55 -3.10 0.51
CA THR A 123 -9.42 -2.87 -0.64
C THR A 123 -9.55 -1.40 -0.94
N LEU A 124 -9.72 -1.08 -2.23
CA LEU A 124 -10.02 0.26 -2.71
C LEU A 124 -11.21 0.16 -3.65
N GLN A 125 -12.27 0.87 -3.34
CA GLN A 125 -13.46 0.89 -4.16
C GLN A 125 -13.43 2.09 -5.11
N LEU A 126 -13.49 1.83 -6.40
CA LEU A 126 -13.73 2.84 -7.43
C LEU A 126 -15.21 2.82 -7.74
N ARG A 127 -15.91 3.90 -7.34
CA ARG A 127 -17.36 3.96 -7.40
C ARG A 127 -17.85 4.24 -8.81
N GLU A 128 -19.08 3.78 -9.10
CA GLU A 128 -19.77 4.14 -10.33
C GLU A 128 -19.90 5.66 -10.44
N VAL A 129 -19.91 6.15 -11.67
CA VAL A 129 -20.15 7.56 -11.93
C VAL A 129 -21.60 7.88 -11.57
N GLU A 130 -21.81 8.93 -10.80
CA GLU A 130 -23.17 9.39 -10.51
C GLU A 130 -23.79 10.04 -11.74
N THR A 131 -25.06 9.73 -11.97
CA THR A 131 -25.83 10.29 -13.08
C THR A 131 -26.90 11.24 -12.58
#